data_d3d177251f722881290539a4a9a218e2
#
_entry.id   d3d177251f722881290539a4a9a218e2
#
_cell.length_a   1.000
_cell.length_b   1.000
_cell.length_c   1.000
_cell.angle_alpha   90.00
_cell.angle_beta   90.00
_cell.angle_gamma   90.00
#
_symmetry.space_group_name_H-M   'P 1'
#
loop_
_entity.id
_entity.type
_entity.pdbx_description
1 polymer ?
#
loop_
_entity_poly.entity_id
_entity_poly.type
_entity_poly.pdbx_seq_one_letter_code
_entity_poly.pdbx_strand_id
1 'polypeptide(L)'
;MAGDGSEIRLRAPAANSRGAIFALLAFAVYSTHDVVVKLLGGVYSPIQIVFFANLFGFPIVTLMLMRDRSDGNLRPRHPYWTALRTAATVVSTTCVFYAFSVLPMAQTYALIFAAPLLITILAIPILGETVGWRRMAAVFVGLLGVLVVLRPGSTDLTAGHAAALVAAVCSATAAVIVRKIGRDERSAVLLLYPMVANFVIMGCLLAFVYRPMPAIHIGGLATMALLGFCGGLLQIAAYRSGSAVVVAPMQYSQILWAVLYGALIFGETPTLSTGIGAAIIIASGIYVVFREDRTDTRTQRPVLRTQTRYVMGTLPRLSAIRRLWRRDGAPAARPRASAPRKAVAPTGQAH
;
A
#
# COMPACT_ATOMS: atom_id res chain seq x y z
N MET A 1 37.25 18.85 -22.19
CA MET A 1 35.78 18.69 -22.21
C MET A 1 35.37 18.04 -20.91
N ALA A 2 35.08 18.88 -19.90
CA ALA A 2 34.54 18.45 -18.61
C ALA A 2 33.09 18.93 -18.57
N GLY A 3 32.14 18.04 -18.78
CA GLY A 3 30.70 18.29 -18.82
C GLY A 3 30.04 17.67 -17.65
N ASP A 4 29.57 18.53 -16.78
CA ASP A 4 28.28 18.48 -16.12
C ASP A 4 27.93 17.28 -15.22
N GLY A 5 28.65 17.23 -14.09
CA GLY A 5 28.26 16.40 -12.93
C GLY A 5 27.47 17.16 -11.85
N SER A 6 27.13 18.44 -12.05
CA SER A 6 26.63 19.33 -10.99
C SER A 6 25.10 19.50 -10.92
N GLU A 7 24.34 19.14 -11.96
CA GLU A 7 22.88 19.33 -11.97
C GLU A 7 22.07 18.27 -11.23
N ILE A 8 22.63 17.11 -10.92
CA ILE A 8 21.88 16.01 -10.27
C ILE A 8 21.75 16.21 -8.76
N ARG A 9 22.60 17.00 -8.12
CA ARG A 9 22.66 17.14 -6.65
C ARG A 9 21.71 18.16 -6.03
N LEU A 10 21.18 19.13 -6.77
CA LEU A 10 20.40 20.24 -6.20
C LEU A 10 18.87 20.02 -6.19
N ARG A 11 18.38 18.94 -6.80
CA ARG A 11 16.93 18.64 -6.85
C ARG A 11 16.41 17.77 -5.70
N ALA A 12 17.27 17.21 -4.86
CA ALA A 12 16.93 16.21 -3.85
C ALA A 12 16.16 16.72 -2.61
N PRO A 13 16.47 17.86 -1.95
CA PRO A 13 15.84 18.23 -0.69
C PRO A 13 14.36 18.64 -0.85
N ALA A 14 14.02 19.46 -1.82
CA ALA A 14 12.66 19.95 -2.05
C ALA A 14 11.70 18.87 -2.59
N ALA A 15 12.21 17.88 -3.32
CA ALA A 15 11.43 16.74 -3.78
C ALA A 15 11.09 15.80 -2.62
N ASN A 16 12.04 15.53 -1.76
CA ASN A 16 11.85 14.66 -0.59
C ASN A 16 10.88 15.27 0.44
N SER A 17 10.91 16.58 0.67
CA SER A 17 9.96 17.25 1.56
C SER A 17 8.52 17.18 1.04
N ARG A 18 8.32 17.38 -0.27
CA ARG A 18 7.00 17.19 -0.91
C ARG A 18 6.50 15.74 -0.78
N GLY A 19 7.38 14.77 -1.00
CA GLY A 19 7.06 13.35 -0.81
C GLY A 19 6.65 13.03 0.62
N ALA A 20 7.34 13.58 1.62
CA ALA A 20 7.01 13.42 3.03
C ALA A 20 5.64 14.04 3.37
N ILE A 21 5.34 15.25 2.89
CA ILE A 21 4.05 15.93 3.11
C ILE A 21 2.91 15.11 2.50
N PHE A 22 3.03 14.66 1.24
CA PHE A 22 2.01 13.82 0.63
C PHE A 22 1.82 12.50 1.38
N ALA A 23 2.90 11.90 1.90
CA ALA A 23 2.82 10.70 2.72
C ALA A 23 2.09 10.94 4.03
N LEU A 24 2.42 11.99 4.77
CA LEU A 24 1.74 12.35 6.02
C LEU A 24 0.24 12.61 5.80
N LEU A 25 -0.13 13.33 4.72
CA LEU A 25 -1.53 13.53 4.34
C LEU A 25 -2.23 12.21 3.97
N ALA A 26 -1.56 11.35 3.20
CA ALA A 26 -2.09 10.03 2.86
C ALA A 26 -2.40 9.21 4.11
N PHE A 27 -1.48 9.18 5.06
CA PHE A 27 -1.63 8.42 6.29
C PHE A 27 -2.64 9.04 7.26
N ALA A 28 -2.82 10.36 7.26
CA ALA A 28 -3.93 11.02 7.96
C ALA A 28 -5.28 10.58 7.39
N VAL A 29 -5.42 10.58 6.06
CA VAL A 29 -6.66 10.14 5.37
C VAL A 29 -6.93 8.65 5.64
N TYR A 30 -5.91 7.80 5.61
CA TYR A 30 -6.08 6.37 5.98
C TYR A 30 -6.48 6.20 7.45
N SER A 31 -5.91 6.96 8.36
CA SER A 31 -6.32 6.89 9.76
C SER A 31 -7.76 7.35 9.97
N THR A 32 -8.21 8.35 9.21
CA THR A 32 -9.63 8.76 9.19
C THR A 32 -10.54 7.67 8.62
N HIS A 33 -10.10 6.99 7.54
CA HIS A 33 -10.79 5.79 7.03
C HIS A 33 -10.95 4.74 8.14
N ASP A 34 -9.87 4.45 8.88
CA ASP A 34 -9.87 3.42 9.93
C ASP A 34 -10.72 3.82 11.15
N VAL A 35 -10.94 5.13 11.40
CA VAL A 35 -11.96 5.61 12.36
C VAL A 35 -13.35 5.17 11.94
N VAL A 36 -13.70 5.32 10.65
CA VAL A 36 -15.02 4.89 10.15
C VAL A 36 -15.16 3.37 10.25
N VAL A 37 -14.09 2.61 9.95
CA VAL A 37 -14.06 1.15 10.15
C VAL A 37 -14.38 0.80 11.61
N LYS A 38 -13.75 1.48 12.56
CA LYS A 38 -13.95 1.22 13.99
C LYS A 38 -15.36 1.59 14.45
N LEU A 39 -15.89 2.73 14.02
CA LEU A 39 -17.26 3.16 14.34
C LEU A 39 -18.31 2.15 13.84
N LEU A 40 -18.17 1.71 12.60
CA LEU A 40 -19.09 0.75 12.01
C LEU A 40 -18.86 -0.68 12.56
N GLY A 41 -17.62 -1.02 12.90
CA GLY A 41 -17.24 -2.32 13.46
C GLY A 41 -17.83 -2.61 14.85
N GLY A 42 -18.22 -1.57 15.59
CA GLY A 42 -18.98 -1.71 16.85
C GLY A 42 -20.44 -2.16 16.65
N VAL A 43 -20.97 -2.03 15.43
CA VAL A 43 -22.37 -2.34 15.12
C VAL A 43 -22.50 -3.50 14.13
N TYR A 44 -21.62 -3.56 13.14
CA TYR A 44 -21.68 -4.51 12.02
C TYR A 44 -20.52 -5.48 12.02
N SER A 45 -20.77 -6.68 11.49
CA SER A 45 -19.72 -7.65 11.24
C SER A 45 -18.66 -7.12 10.29
N PRO A 46 -17.37 -7.41 10.50
CA PRO A 46 -16.31 -7.13 9.55
C PRO A 46 -16.60 -7.62 8.12
N ILE A 47 -17.28 -8.78 8.00
CA ILE A 47 -17.70 -9.35 6.72
C ILE A 47 -18.61 -8.37 5.95
N GLN A 48 -19.60 -7.80 6.64
CA GLN A 48 -20.53 -6.85 6.06
C GLN A 48 -19.83 -5.55 5.66
N ILE A 49 -18.95 -5.03 6.52
CA ILE A 49 -18.20 -3.79 6.24
C ILE A 49 -17.29 -3.97 5.03
N VAL A 50 -16.52 -5.08 4.97
CA VAL A 50 -15.61 -5.38 3.86
C VAL A 50 -16.39 -5.57 2.55
N PHE A 51 -17.55 -6.25 2.58
CA PHE A 51 -18.39 -6.41 1.40
C PHE A 51 -18.81 -5.07 0.80
N PHE A 52 -19.42 -4.22 1.60
CA PHE A 52 -19.89 -2.90 1.13
C PHE A 52 -18.75 -1.95 0.77
N ALA A 53 -17.63 -2.00 1.48
CA ALA A 53 -16.42 -1.25 1.13
C ALA A 53 -15.93 -1.62 -0.27
N ASN A 54 -15.89 -2.92 -0.60
CA ASN A 54 -15.54 -3.38 -1.94
C ASN A 54 -16.61 -2.97 -2.95
N LEU A 55 -17.91 -3.11 -2.64
CA LEU A 55 -19.01 -2.71 -3.51
C LEU A 55 -18.88 -1.24 -3.95
N PHE A 56 -18.67 -0.32 -3.00
CA PHE A 56 -18.46 1.10 -3.31
C PHE A 56 -17.10 1.39 -3.97
N GLY A 57 -16.11 0.54 -3.75
CA GLY A 57 -14.81 0.64 -4.40
C GLY A 57 -14.81 0.18 -5.86
N PHE A 58 -15.67 -0.77 -6.26
CA PHE A 58 -15.74 -1.31 -7.60
C PHE A 58 -15.91 -0.25 -8.70
N PRO A 59 -16.87 0.69 -8.63
CA PRO A 59 -17.04 1.70 -9.66
C PRO A 59 -15.78 2.54 -9.87
N ILE A 60 -15.10 2.89 -8.78
CA ILE A 60 -13.88 3.71 -8.80
C ILE A 60 -12.75 2.96 -9.51
N VAL A 61 -12.54 1.69 -9.14
CA VAL A 61 -11.49 0.84 -9.73
C VAL A 61 -11.83 0.51 -11.18
N THR A 62 -13.10 0.23 -11.50
CA THR A 62 -13.55 -0.05 -12.87
C THR A 62 -13.31 1.15 -13.79
N LEU A 63 -13.71 2.36 -13.37
CA LEU A 63 -13.46 3.59 -14.13
C LEU A 63 -11.97 3.80 -14.40
N MET A 64 -11.14 3.46 -13.44
CA MET A 64 -9.70 3.57 -13.54
C MET A 64 -9.12 2.54 -14.51
N LEU A 65 -9.62 1.29 -14.51
CA LEU A 65 -9.21 0.24 -15.44
C LEU A 65 -9.68 0.50 -16.88
N MET A 66 -10.87 1.06 -17.06
CA MET A 66 -11.37 1.46 -18.39
C MET A 66 -10.50 2.52 -19.06
N ARG A 67 -9.79 3.32 -18.29
CA ARG A 67 -8.80 4.30 -18.78
C ARG A 67 -7.42 3.70 -19.07
N ASP A 68 -7.18 2.47 -18.63
CA ASP A 68 -5.92 1.75 -18.92
C ASP A 68 -6.07 1.02 -20.27
N ARG A 69 -5.54 1.63 -21.33
CA ARG A 69 -5.58 1.11 -22.71
C ARG A 69 -4.61 -0.06 -22.97
N SER A 70 -4.18 -0.77 -21.95
CA SER A 70 -3.31 -1.93 -22.18
C SER A 70 -4.15 -3.13 -22.66
N ASP A 71 -4.02 -3.46 -23.94
CA ASP A 71 -4.67 -4.61 -24.60
C ASP A 71 -4.12 -5.96 -24.11
N GLY A 72 -4.32 -6.28 -22.87
CA GLY A 72 -3.75 -7.50 -22.30
C GLY A 72 -4.78 -8.33 -21.54
N ASN A 73 -4.63 -9.63 -21.63
CA ASN A 73 -5.44 -10.60 -20.92
C ASN A 73 -5.34 -10.40 -19.39
N LEU A 74 -6.46 -10.55 -18.67
CA LEU A 74 -6.54 -10.56 -17.21
C LEU A 74 -6.15 -11.92 -16.61
N ARG A 75 -5.75 -12.89 -17.43
CA ARG A 75 -5.29 -14.20 -16.95
C ARG A 75 -3.92 -14.06 -16.29
N PRO A 76 -3.75 -14.55 -15.03
CA PRO A 76 -2.48 -14.46 -14.32
C PRO A 76 -1.42 -15.34 -14.97
N ARG A 77 -0.19 -14.81 -15.07
CA ARG A 77 0.98 -15.58 -15.52
C ARG A 77 1.45 -16.58 -14.47
N HIS A 78 1.30 -16.22 -13.20
CA HIS A 78 1.66 -17.03 -12.03
C HIS A 78 0.42 -17.35 -11.18
N PRO A 79 -0.47 -18.27 -11.59
CA PRO A 79 -1.77 -18.48 -10.96
C PRO A 79 -1.67 -18.89 -9.49
N TYR A 80 -0.70 -19.75 -9.13
CA TYR A 80 -0.48 -20.18 -7.76
C TYR A 80 -0.12 -18.99 -6.83
N TRP A 81 0.85 -18.17 -7.24
CA TRP A 81 1.27 -17.02 -6.45
C TRP A 81 0.18 -15.95 -6.36
N THR A 82 -0.56 -15.75 -7.44
CA THR A 82 -1.71 -14.83 -7.47
C THR A 82 -2.82 -15.32 -6.54
N ALA A 83 -3.13 -16.62 -6.54
CA ALA A 83 -4.13 -17.21 -5.65
C ALA A 83 -3.70 -17.10 -4.18
N LEU A 84 -2.45 -17.46 -3.85
CA LEU A 84 -1.91 -17.35 -2.49
C LEU A 84 -1.92 -15.90 -1.99
N ARG A 85 -1.51 -14.96 -2.83
CA ARG A 85 -1.59 -13.52 -2.52
C ARG A 85 -3.03 -13.07 -2.30
N THR A 86 -3.96 -13.52 -3.15
CA THR A 86 -5.38 -13.19 -3.02
C THR A 86 -5.95 -13.70 -1.71
N ALA A 87 -5.70 -14.97 -1.37
CA ALA A 87 -6.13 -15.56 -0.11
C ALA A 87 -5.53 -14.80 1.09
N ALA A 88 -4.23 -14.53 1.07
CA ALA A 88 -3.57 -13.76 2.12
C ALA A 88 -4.17 -12.35 2.25
N THR A 89 -4.52 -11.68 1.14
CA THR A 89 -5.13 -10.36 1.19
C THR A 89 -6.54 -10.40 1.76
N VAL A 90 -7.36 -11.40 1.39
CA VAL A 90 -8.72 -11.58 1.92
C VAL A 90 -8.70 -11.78 3.43
N VAL A 91 -7.87 -12.72 3.90
CA VAL A 91 -7.71 -13.01 5.33
C VAL A 91 -7.20 -11.77 6.07
N SER A 92 -6.18 -11.12 5.53
CA SER A 92 -5.60 -9.92 6.12
C SER A 92 -6.62 -8.81 6.29
N THR A 93 -7.37 -8.48 5.22
CA THR A 93 -8.40 -7.42 5.26
C THR A 93 -9.45 -7.71 6.33
N THR A 94 -9.99 -8.92 6.34
CA THR A 94 -11.02 -9.31 7.32
C THR A 94 -10.50 -9.24 8.75
N CYS A 95 -9.29 -9.75 8.98
CA CYS A 95 -8.66 -9.74 10.29
C CYS A 95 -8.35 -8.33 10.80
N VAL A 96 -7.95 -7.40 9.93
CA VAL A 96 -7.72 -6.01 10.33
C VAL A 96 -9.01 -5.31 10.69
N PHE A 97 -10.06 -5.46 9.89
CA PHE A 97 -11.36 -4.86 10.20
C PHE A 97 -11.90 -5.38 11.53
N TYR A 98 -11.73 -6.68 11.78
CA TYR A 98 -12.08 -7.26 13.07
C TYR A 98 -11.23 -6.71 14.22
N ALA A 99 -9.91 -6.60 14.04
CA ALA A 99 -9.02 -6.05 15.05
C ALA A 99 -9.40 -4.60 15.41
N PHE A 100 -9.68 -3.75 14.41
CA PHE A 100 -10.13 -2.38 14.66
C PHE A 100 -11.49 -2.31 15.36
N SER A 101 -12.37 -3.29 15.15
CA SER A 101 -13.69 -3.30 15.81
C SER A 101 -13.62 -3.62 17.30
N VAL A 102 -12.58 -4.35 17.75
CA VAL A 102 -12.50 -4.87 19.12
C VAL A 102 -11.32 -4.37 19.95
N LEU A 103 -10.26 -3.84 19.30
CA LEU A 103 -9.07 -3.35 19.99
C LEU A 103 -8.98 -1.81 19.94
N PRO A 104 -8.25 -1.20 20.88
CA PRO A 104 -7.86 0.20 20.78
C PRO A 104 -7.06 0.49 19.50
N MET A 105 -7.31 1.65 18.88
CA MET A 105 -6.69 1.99 17.59
C MET A 105 -5.15 1.96 17.65
N ALA A 106 -4.55 2.56 18.68
CA ALA A 106 -3.09 2.59 18.82
C ALA A 106 -2.49 1.18 18.96
N GLN A 107 -3.15 0.29 19.70
CA GLN A 107 -2.72 -1.09 19.87
C GLN A 107 -2.84 -1.89 18.56
N THR A 108 -3.93 -1.73 17.85
CA THR A 108 -4.15 -2.37 16.55
C THR A 108 -3.05 -1.99 15.55
N TYR A 109 -2.74 -0.69 15.43
CA TYR A 109 -1.65 -0.25 14.55
C TYR A 109 -0.27 -0.76 15.00
N ALA A 110 0.02 -0.75 16.31
CA ALA A 110 1.28 -1.27 16.80
C ALA A 110 1.50 -2.74 16.39
N LEU A 111 0.46 -3.58 16.49
CA LEU A 111 0.53 -4.98 16.08
C LEU A 111 0.66 -5.15 14.57
N ILE A 112 -0.12 -4.42 13.79
CA ILE A 112 -0.08 -4.49 12.32
C ILE A 112 1.28 -4.01 11.79
N PHE A 113 1.93 -3.07 12.45
CA PHE A 113 3.25 -2.58 12.05
C PHE A 113 4.39 -3.58 12.30
N ALA A 114 4.12 -4.76 12.83
CA ALA A 114 5.02 -5.91 12.70
C ALA A 114 5.19 -6.37 11.24
N ALA A 115 4.26 -6.04 10.33
CA ALA A 115 4.31 -6.48 8.93
C ALA A 115 5.62 -6.15 8.21
N PRO A 116 6.24 -4.96 8.31
CA PRO A 116 7.54 -4.68 7.68
C PRO A 116 8.67 -5.58 8.17
N LEU A 117 8.64 -5.97 9.45
CA LEU A 117 9.60 -6.90 10.04
C LEU A 117 9.39 -8.31 9.48
N LEU A 118 8.15 -8.74 9.41
CA LEU A 118 7.74 -10.03 8.85
C LEU A 118 8.05 -10.12 7.35
N ILE A 119 7.93 -9.03 6.58
CA ILE A 119 8.36 -8.96 5.18
C ILE A 119 9.83 -9.33 5.06
N THR A 120 10.68 -8.84 5.97
CA THR A 120 12.11 -9.16 5.97
C THR A 120 12.36 -10.65 6.21
N ILE A 121 11.63 -11.27 7.14
CA ILE A 121 11.75 -12.70 7.43
C ILE A 121 11.25 -13.53 6.25
N LEU A 122 10.08 -13.21 5.71
CA LEU A 122 9.46 -13.95 4.62
C LEU A 122 10.19 -13.77 3.27
N ALA A 123 10.95 -12.69 3.10
CA ALA A 123 11.78 -12.51 1.92
C ALA A 123 12.87 -13.59 1.78
N ILE A 124 13.34 -14.16 2.89
CA ILE A 124 14.36 -15.22 2.87
C ILE A 124 13.84 -16.48 2.14
N PRO A 125 12.78 -17.15 2.57
CA PRO A 125 12.31 -18.39 1.92
C PRO A 125 11.58 -18.13 0.59
N ILE A 126 10.90 -16.98 0.42
CA ILE A 126 10.07 -16.74 -0.78
C ILE A 126 10.89 -16.16 -1.93
N LEU A 127 11.83 -15.25 -1.64
CA LEU A 127 12.66 -14.57 -2.65
C LEU A 127 14.09 -15.11 -2.73
N GLY A 128 14.52 -15.92 -1.77
CA GLY A 128 15.90 -16.41 -1.66
C GLY A 128 16.90 -15.31 -1.27
N GLU A 129 16.45 -14.26 -0.57
CA GLU A 129 17.30 -13.14 -0.18
C GLU A 129 18.15 -13.49 1.04
N THR A 130 19.40 -13.04 1.03
CA THR A 130 20.27 -13.12 2.20
C THR A 130 20.12 -11.87 3.05
N VAL A 131 19.70 -12.04 4.30
CA VAL A 131 19.54 -10.93 5.24
C VAL A 131 20.74 -10.89 6.16
N GLY A 132 21.45 -9.77 6.18
CA GLY A 132 22.60 -9.58 7.06
C GLY A 132 22.21 -9.61 8.55
N TRP A 133 23.11 -10.09 9.42
CA TRP A 133 22.85 -10.32 10.84
C TRP A 133 22.32 -9.08 11.57
N ARG A 134 22.81 -7.87 11.23
CA ARG A 134 22.37 -6.61 11.83
C ARG A 134 20.91 -6.29 11.54
N ARG A 135 20.46 -6.60 10.31
CA ARG A 135 19.06 -6.42 9.92
C ARG A 135 18.18 -7.46 10.63
N MET A 136 18.67 -8.70 10.76
CA MET A 136 17.98 -9.75 11.51
C MET A 136 17.86 -9.40 12.99
N ALA A 137 18.92 -8.88 13.62
CA ALA A 137 18.89 -8.41 15.01
C ALA A 137 17.84 -7.30 15.21
N ALA A 138 17.76 -6.33 14.29
CA ALA A 138 16.73 -5.29 14.36
C ALA A 138 15.31 -5.89 14.26
N VAL A 139 15.11 -6.88 13.39
CA VAL A 139 13.82 -7.58 13.29
C VAL A 139 13.45 -8.25 14.62
N PHE A 140 14.40 -8.92 15.26
CA PHE A 140 14.17 -9.53 16.59
C PHE A 140 13.79 -8.49 17.64
N VAL A 141 14.50 -7.36 17.69
CA VAL A 141 14.17 -6.25 18.62
C VAL A 141 12.77 -5.73 18.35
N GLY A 142 12.38 -5.57 17.07
CA GLY A 142 11.02 -5.14 16.73
C GLY A 142 9.95 -6.16 17.14
N LEU A 143 10.21 -7.46 17.00
CA LEU A 143 9.29 -8.49 17.47
C LEU A 143 9.19 -8.54 19.01
N LEU A 144 10.26 -8.24 19.75
CA LEU A 144 10.17 -8.02 21.20
C LEU A 144 9.25 -6.83 21.54
N GLY A 145 9.27 -5.77 20.71
CA GLY A 145 8.30 -4.67 20.82
C GLY A 145 6.85 -5.14 20.69
N VAL A 146 6.57 -6.10 19.79
CA VAL A 146 5.23 -6.72 19.68
C VAL A 146 4.85 -7.44 20.98
N LEU A 147 5.76 -8.17 21.59
CA LEU A 147 5.52 -8.84 22.87
C LEU A 147 5.26 -7.83 24.01
N VAL A 148 5.92 -6.69 24.00
CA VAL A 148 5.68 -5.60 24.98
C VAL A 148 4.26 -5.03 24.78
N VAL A 149 3.76 -4.90 23.56
CA VAL A 149 2.37 -4.47 23.29
C VAL A 149 1.36 -5.52 23.77
N LEU A 150 1.63 -6.79 23.49
CA LEU A 150 0.72 -7.90 23.83
C LEU A 150 0.63 -8.16 25.33
N ARG A 151 1.71 -7.89 26.09
CA ARG A 151 1.80 -8.17 27.54
C ARG A 151 1.29 -9.56 27.94
N PRO A 152 1.82 -10.66 27.34
CA PRO A 152 1.34 -11.99 27.66
C PRO A 152 1.47 -12.26 29.17
N GLY A 153 0.38 -12.74 29.78
CA GLY A 153 0.30 -13.01 31.22
C GLY A 153 -0.18 -11.86 32.11
N SER A 154 -0.30 -10.63 31.62
CA SER A 154 -0.83 -9.48 32.38
C SER A 154 -2.11 -8.88 31.78
N THR A 155 -2.49 -9.28 30.57
CA THR A 155 -3.73 -8.90 29.89
C THR A 155 -4.34 -10.12 29.24
N ASP A 156 -5.68 -10.20 29.22
CA ASP A 156 -6.37 -11.24 28.49
C ASP A 156 -6.16 -11.05 26.98
N LEU A 157 -5.47 -12.01 26.36
CA LEU A 157 -5.29 -12.02 24.91
C LEU A 157 -6.62 -12.40 24.25
N THR A 158 -7.22 -11.43 23.56
CA THR A 158 -8.47 -11.62 22.84
C THR A 158 -8.26 -12.09 21.41
N ALA A 159 -9.32 -12.57 20.76
CA ALA A 159 -9.32 -12.88 19.33
C ALA A 159 -8.88 -11.67 18.46
N GLY A 160 -9.08 -10.44 18.94
CA GLY A 160 -8.61 -9.22 18.27
C GLY A 160 -7.09 -9.16 18.13
N HIS A 161 -6.35 -9.54 19.18
CA HIS A 161 -4.87 -9.58 19.13
C HIS A 161 -4.38 -10.63 18.13
N ALA A 162 -5.00 -11.83 18.17
CA ALA A 162 -4.69 -12.89 17.20
C ALA A 162 -4.99 -12.44 15.77
N ALA A 163 -6.13 -11.80 15.54
CA ALA A 163 -6.50 -11.27 14.24
C ALA A 163 -5.50 -10.21 13.76
N ALA A 164 -5.06 -9.28 14.61
CA ALA A 164 -4.07 -8.27 14.24
C ALA A 164 -2.72 -8.91 13.82
N LEU A 165 -2.27 -9.95 14.52
CA LEU A 165 -1.05 -10.68 14.16
C LEU A 165 -1.21 -11.49 12.86
N VAL A 166 -2.32 -12.20 12.69
CA VAL A 166 -2.65 -12.92 11.45
C VAL A 166 -2.68 -11.93 10.28
N ALA A 167 -3.29 -10.77 10.48
CA ALA A 167 -3.31 -9.71 9.50
C ALA A 167 -1.89 -9.23 9.12
N ALA A 168 -1.01 -9.04 10.10
CA ALA A 168 0.38 -8.66 9.85
C ALA A 168 1.14 -9.72 9.04
N VAL A 169 0.99 -11.00 9.37
CA VAL A 169 1.61 -12.12 8.63
C VAL A 169 1.07 -12.21 7.20
N CYS A 170 -0.25 -12.16 7.04
CA CYS A 170 -0.91 -12.26 5.73
C CYS A 170 -0.58 -11.05 4.84
N SER A 171 -0.56 -9.83 5.39
CA SER A 171 -0.18 -8.64 4.62
C SER A 171 1.29 -8.68 4.22
N ALA A 172 2.19 -9.15 5.09
CA ALA A 172 3.59 -9.36 4.78
C ALA A 172 3.78 -10.41 3.67
N THR A 173 3.05 -11.54 3.75
CA THR A 173 3.04 -12.58 2.71
C THR A 173 2.59 -12.01 1.36
N ALA A 174 1.47 -11.28 1.34
CA ALA A 174 0.96 -10.65 0.12
C ALA A 174 1.96 -9.65 -0.47
N ALA A 175 2.64 -8.87 0.36
CA ALA A 175 3.66 -7.90 -0.07
C ALA A 175 4.89 -8.59 -0.69
N VAL A 176 5.38 -9.67 -0.06
CA VAL A 176 6.53 -10.43 -0.58
C VAL A 176 6.20 -11.12 -1.90
N ILE A 177 4.97 -11.65 -2.05
CA ILE A 177 4.52 -12.25 -3.31
C ILE A 177 4.46 -11.19 -4.42
N VAL A 178 3.94 -9.98 -4.14
CA VAL A 178 3.96 -8.88 -5.12
C VAL A 178 5.40 -8.55 -5.54
N ARG A 179 6.36 -8.60 -4.64
CA ARG A 179 7.77 -8.44 -4.99
C ARG A 179 8.28 -9.53 -5.93
N LYS A 180 7.82 -10.77 -5.71
CA LYS A 180 8.23 -11.93 -6.50
C LYS A 180 7.69 -11.88 -7.93
N ILE A 181 6.40 -11.62 -8.10
CA ILE A 181 5.72 -11.72 -9.40
C ILE A 181 5.34 -10.38 -10.02
N GLY A 182 5.46 -9.26 -9.31
CA GLY A 182 4.91 -7.98 -9.72
C GLY A 182 5.55 -7.33 -10.95
N ARG A 183 6.69 -7.85 -11.43
CA ARG A 183 7.31 -7.43 -12.70
C ARG A 183 6.69 -8.15 -13.89
N ASP A 184 6.26 -9.38 -13.69
CA ASP A 184 5.76 -10.27 -14.73
C ASP A 184 4.23 -10.21 -14.82
N GLU A 185 3.57 -9.85 -13.70
CA GLU A 185 2.13 -9.72 -13.62
C GLU A 185 1.65 -8.30 -13.88
N ARG A 186 0.49 -8.19 -14.51
CA ARG A 186 -0.17 -6.90 -14.72
C ARG A 186 -0.70 -6.35 -13.39
N SER A 187 -0.56 -5.04 -13.22
CA SER A 187 -1.11 -4.34 -12.06
C SER A 187 -2.62 -4.56 -11.91
N ALA A 188 -3.34 -4.67 -13.04
CA ALA A 188 -4.77 -4.98 -13.06
C ALA A 188 -5.10 -6.34 -12.44
N VAL A 189 -4.32 -7.39 -12.73
CA VAL A 189 -4.48 -8.73 -12.15
C VAL A 189 -4.25 -8.68 -10.65
N LEU A 190 -3.14 -8.04 -10.22
CA LEU A 190 -2.81 -7.91 -8.80
C LEU A 190 -3.84 -7.09 -8.01
N LEU A 191 -4.60 -6.21 -8.67
CA LEU A 191 -5.64 -5.39 -8.07
C LEU A 191 -6.98 -6.13 -8.02
N LEU A 192 -7.43 -6.64 -9.17
CA LEU A 192 -8.79 -7.17 -9.34
C LEU A 192 -9.00 -8.49 -8.61
N TYR A 193 -8.02 -9.40 -8.63
CA TYR A 193 -8.21 -10.72 -8.05
C TYR A 193 -8.55 -10.69 -6.55
N PRO A 194 -7.79 -9.96 -5.69
CA PRO A 194 -8.17 -9.85 -4.29
C PRO A 194 -9.49 -9.10 -4.07
N MET A 195 -9.77 -8.10 -4.90
CA MET A 195 -11.00 -7.31 -4.80
C MET A 195 -12.24 -8.14 -5.14
N VAL A 196 -12.19 -8.89 -6.25
CA VAL A 196 -13.27 -9.81 -6.65
C VAL A 196 -13.41 -10.95 -5.64
N ALA A 197 -12.30 -11.52 -5.17
CA ALA A 197 -12.33 -12.57 -4.16
C ALA A 197 -12.94 -12.08 -2.84
N ASN A 198 -12.57 -10.90 -2.35
CA ASN A 198 -13.21 -10.28 -1.19
C ASN A 198 -14.70 -10.09 -1.41
N PHE A 199 -15.10 -9.55 -2.56
CA PHE A 199 -16.50 -9.31 -2.88
C PHE A 199 -17.31 -10.61 -2.90
N VAL A 200 -16.82 -11.64 -3.60
CA VAL A 200 -17.51 -12.93 -3.72
C VAL A 200 -17.55 -13.65 -2.36
N ILE A 201 -16.42 -13.78 -1.67
CA ILE A 201 -16.35 -14.53 -0.39
C ILE A 201 -17.18 -13.81 0.67
N MET A 202 -17.03 -12.49 0.81
CA MET A 202 -17.79 -11.73 1.80
C MET A 202 -19.28 -11.66 1.42
N GLY A 203 -19.62 -11.64 0.13
CA GLY A 203 -21.00 -11.73 -0.35
C GLY A 203 -21.67 -13.04 -0.01
N CYS A 204 -20.98 -14.17 -0.18
CA CYS A 204 -21.49 -15.48 0.25
C CYS A 204 -21.69 -15.55 1.78
N LEU A 205 -20.76 -15.01 2.55
CA LEU A 205 -20.84 -15.01 4.02
C LEU A 205 -21.83 -13.97 4.55
N LEU A 206 -22.16 -12.94 3.76
CA LEU A 206 -23.06 -11.88 4.17
C LEU A 206 -24.45 -12.39 4.54
N ALA A 207 -24.94 -13.43 3.85
CA ALA A 207 -26.24 -14.02 4.13
C ALA A 207 -26.40 -14.48 5.60
N PHE A 208 -25.31 -14.83 6.26
CA PHE A 208 -25.31 -15.32 7.64
C PHE A 208 -25.16 -14.22 8.70
N VAL A 209 -24.66 -13.04 8.32
CA VAL A 209 -24.30 -11.98 9.27
C VAL A 209 -24.93 -10.61 8.93
N TYR A 210 -25.77 -10.57 7.91
CA TYR A 210 -26.36 -9.33 7.45
C TYR A 210 -27.26 -8.70 8.51
N ARG A 211 -27.01 -7.41 8.76
CA ARG A 211 -27.89 -6.55 9.56
C ARG A 211 -28.34 -5.36 8.70
N PRO A 212 -29.63 -5.02 8.68
CA PRO A 212 -30.12 -3.85 7.96
C PRO A 212 -29.37 -2.58 8.38
N MET A 213 -29.01 -1.75 7.39
CA MET A 213 -28.25 -0.53 7.60
C MET A 213 -29.11 0.70 7.30
N PRO A 214 -29.19 1.68 8.20
CA PRO A 214 -29.78 2.98 7.88
C PRO A 214 -28.90 3.73 6.87
N ALA A 215 -29.49 4.64 6.12
CA ALA A 215 -28.82 5.39 5.04
C ALA A 215 -27.52 6.09 5.51
N ILE A 216 -27.49 6.57 6.75
CA ILE A 216 -26.30 7.23 7.32
C ILE A 216 -25.09 6.29 7.41
N HIS A 217 -25.30 5.02 7.77
CA HIS A 217 -24.23 4.03 7.85
C HIS A 217 -23.77 3.57 6.46
N ILE A 218 -24.69 3.50 5.49
CA ILE A 218 -24.34 3.27 4.09
C ILE A 218 -23.49 4.44 3.56
N GLY A 219 -23.86 5.69 3.89
CA GLY A 219 -23.04 6.87 3.61
C GLY A 219 -21.65 6.80 4.24
N GLY A 220 -21.55 6.29 5.47
CA GLY A 220 -20.26 6.02 6.13
C GLY A 220 -19.38 5.06 5.35
N LEU A 221 -19.96 3.96 4.82
CA LEU A 221 -19.21 2.99 3.99
C LEU A 221 -18.77 3.59 2.65
N ALA A 222 -19.61 4.41 2.02
CA ALA A 222 -19.24 5.13 0.80
C ALA A 222 -18.11 6.15 1.07
N THR A 223 -18.18 6.87 2.18
CA THR A 223 -17.12 7.79 2.65
C THR A 223 -15.81 7.03 2.90
N MET A 224 -15.88 5.85 3.53
CA MET A 224 -14.74 4.98 3.76
C MET A 224 -14.07 4.58 2.43
N ALA A 225 -14.85 4.15 1.43
CA ALA A 225 -14.33 3.80 0.11
C ALA A 225 -13.65 5.02 -0.57
N LEU A 226 -14.25 6.20 -0.46
CA LEU A 226 -13.70 7.44 -0.99
C LEU A 226 -12.39 7.84 -0.28
N LEU A 227 -12.35 7.77 1.06
CA LEU A 227 -11.14 8.05 1.84
C LEU A 227 -10.01 7.08 1.47
N GLY A 228 -10.31 5.78 1.34
CA GLY A 228 -9.33 4.78 0.89
C GLY A 228 -8.76 5.11 -0.48
N PHE A 229 -9.59 5.54 -1.42
CA PHE A 229 -9.17 5.97 -2.75
C PHE A 229 -8.31 7.24 -2.71
N CYS A 230 -8.75 8.28 -2.00
CA CYS A 230 -8.00 9.52 -1.84
C CYS A 230 -6.64 9.28 -1.17
N GLY A 231 -6.61 8.49 -0.11
CA GLY A 231 -5.36 8.07 0.55
C GLY A 231 -4.41 7.38 -0.41
N GLY A 232 -4.94 6.49 -1.28
CA GLY A 232 -4.18 5.81 -2.32
C GLY A 232 -3.57 6.76 -3.34
N LEU A 233 -4.32 7.75 -3.81
CA LEU A 233 -3.81 8.78 -4.72
C LEU A 233 -2.69 9.61 -4.08
N LEU A 234 -2.89 10.04 -2.84
CA LEU A 234 -1.88 10.79 -2.08
C LEU A 234 -0.61 9.96 -1.85
N GLN A 235 -0.76 8.68 -1.54
CA GLN A 235 0.38 7.78 -1.36
C GLN A 235 1.19 7.61 -2.66
N ILE A 236 0.52 7.50 -3.80
CA ILE A 236 1.20 7.48 -5.09
C ILE A 236 1.92 8.80 -5.36
N ALA A 237 1.28 9.93 -5.06
CA ALA A 237 1.90 11.24 -5.20
C ALA A 237 3.15 11.35 -4.32
N ALA A 238 3.10 10.81 -3.08
CA ALA A 238 4.24 10.74 -2.17
C ALA A 238 5.43 10.00 -2.78
N TYR A 239 5.23 8.76 -3.25
CA TYR A 239 6.29 7.94 -3.86
C TYR A 239 6.80 8.47 -5.21
N ARG A 240 6.05 9.35 -5.86
CA ARG A 240 6.51 10.05 -7.07
C ARG A 240 7.34 11.27 -6.77
N SER A 241 7.04 11.92 -5.65
CA SER A 241 7.65 13.19 -5.26
C SER A 241 8.84 13.02 -4.34
N GLY A 242 9.00 11.85 -3.70
CA GLY A 242 10.08 11.58 -2.73
C GLY A 242 10.68 10.18 -2.89
N SER A 243 11.87 10.00 -2.31
CA SER A 243 12.50 8.69 -2.22
C SER A 243 11.75 7.78 -1.25
N ALA A 244 11.78 6.46 -1.51
CA ALA A 244 11.12 5.47 -0.64
C ALA A 244 11.64 5.51 0.80
N VAL A 245 12.93 5.83 0.99
CA VAL A 245 13.58 5.96 2.29
C VAL A 245 12.96 7.06 3.15
N VAL A 246 12.47 8.13 2.53
CA VAL A 246 11.79 9.24 3.22
C VAL A 246 10.30 8.95 3.39
N VAL A 247 9.65 8.43 2.33
CA VAL A 247 8.19 8.22 2.30
C VAL A 247 7.76 7.04 3.19
N ALA A 248 8.51 5.93 3.17
CA ALA A 248 8.11 4.73 3.89
C ALA A 248 8.04 4.90 5.42
N PRO A 249 8.98 5.57 6.10
CA PRO A 249 8.86 5.80 7.54
C PRO A 249 7.66 6.66 7.95
N MET A 250 7.12 7.49 7.03
CA MET A 250 5.95 8.32 7.33
C MET A 250 4.70 7.51 7.64
N GLN A 251 4.63 6.23 7.26
CA GLN A 251 3.53 5.35 7.65
C GLN A 251 3.38 5.22 9.17
N TYR A 252 4.47 5.30 9.91
CA TYR A 252 4.41 5.21 11.37
C TYR A 252 3.69 6.39 12.02
N SER A 253 3.51 7.51 11.29
CA SER A 253 2.67 8.63 11.74
C SER A 253 1.23 8.22 12.03
N GLN A 254 0.75 7.08 11.50
CA GLN A 254 -0.60 6.59 11.80
C GLN A 254 -0.80 6.20 13.25
N ILE A 255 0.27 5.84 13.99
CA ILE A 255 0.15 5.65 15.43
C ILE A 255 -0.19 6.98 16.11
N LEU A 256 0.39 8.09 15.66
CA LEU A 256 0.07 9.43 16.20
C LEU A 256 -1.40 9.78 15.92
N TRP A 257 -1.86 9.54 14.68
CA TRP A 257 -3.27 9.73 14.34
C TRP A 257 -4.19 8.78 15.12
N ALA A 258 -3.77 7.53 15.33
CA ALA A 258 -4.53 6.55 16.09
C ALA A 258 -4.68 6.96 17.56
N VAL A 259 -3.62 7.49 18.17
CA VAL A 259 -3.67 8.04 19.55
C VAL A 259 -4.60 9.25 19.59
N LEU A 260 -4.47 10.16 18.62
CA LEU A 260 -5.30 11.37 18.56
C LEU A 260 -6.78 11.02 18.39
N TYR A 261 -7.13 10.21 17.40
CA TYR A 261 -8.51 9.82 17.14
C TYR A 261 -9.06 8.87 18.22
N GLY A 262 -8.22 7.98 18.76
CA GLY A 262 -8.56 7.12 19.89
C GLY A 262 -9.00 7.94 21.09
N ALA A 263 -8.21 8.95 21.45
CA ALA A 263 -8.51 9.84 22.58
C ALA A 263 -9.74 10.72 22.31
N LEU A 264 -9.82 11.37 21.13
CA LEU A 264 -10.86 12.37 20.85
C LEU A 264 -12.23 11.76 20.55
N ILE A 265 -12.26 10.61 19.86
CA ILE A 265 -13.51 10.04 19.35
C ILE A 265 -13.98 8.84 20.21
N PHE A 266 -13.03 8.03 20.67
CA PHE A 266 -13.33 6.77 21.37
C PHE A 266 -13.02 6.83 22.87
N GLY A 267 -12.45 7.93 23.40
CA GLY A 267 -12.05 8.03 24.79
C GLY A 267 -10.95 7.05 25.20
N GLU A 268 -10.17 6.55 24.22
CA GLU A 268 -9.10 5.57 24.44
C GLU A 268 -7.82 6.26 24.89
N THR A 269 -7.24 5.79 25.98
CA THR A 269 -5.90 6.19 26.40
C THR A 269 -4.92 5.05 26.12
N PRO A 270 -3.87 5.26 25.30
CA PRO A 270 -2.89 4.21 25.08
C PRO A 270 -2.17 3.87 26.38
N THR A 271 -2.03 2.56 26.66
CA THR A 271 -1.26 2.12 27.81
C THR A 271 0.23 2.41 27.61
N LEU A 272 0.97 2.57 28.70
CA LEU A 272 2.43 2.80 28.65
C LEU A 272 3.14 1.69 27.85
N SER A 273 2.70 0.43 28.02
CA SER A 273 3.26 -0.69 27.27
C SER A 273 2.98 -0.59 25.77
N THR A 274 1.79 -0.16 25.36
CA THR A 274 1.49 0.11 23.94
C THR A 274 2.42 1.19 23.38
N GLY A 275 2.66 2.26 24.15
CA GLY A 275 3.58 3.33 23.76
C GLY A 275 5.03 2.85 23.63
N ILE A 276 5.55 2.13 24.62
CA ILE A 276 6.92 1.60 24.61
C ILE A 276 7.09 0.57 23.47
N GLY A 277 6.16 -0.39 23.36
CA GLY A 277 6.23 -1.41 22.31
C GLY A 277 6.12 -0.82 20.90
N ALA A 278 5.24 0.17 20.70
CA ALA A 278 5.14 0.89 19.44
C ALA A 278 6.45 1.63 19.11
N ALA A 279 7.08 2.30 20.07
CA ALA A 279 8.36 2.98 19.87
C ALA A 279 9.47 2.01 19.46
N ILE A 280 9.54 0.82 20.07
CA ILE A 280 10.50 -0.23 19.71
C ILE A 280 10.25 -0.72 18.28
N ILE A 281 8.99 -1.00 17.91
CA ILE A 281 8.61 -1.46 16.56
C ILE A 281 8.96 -0.40 15.52
N ILE A 282 8.63 0.87 15.80
CA ILE A 282 8.92 1.99 14.89
C ILE A 282 10.43 2.15 14.68
N ALA A 283 11.20 2.20 15.77
CA ALA A 283 12.66 2.37 15.71
C ALA A 283 13.31 1.22 14.95
N SER A 284 12.90 -0.01 15.23
CA SER A 284 13.36 -1.21 14.51
C SER A 284 12.98 -1.18 13.03
N GLY A 285 11.73 -0.86 12.70
CA GLY A 285 11.25 -0.77 11.32
C GLY A 285 11.98 0.32 10.52
N ILE A 286 12.17 1.49 11.11
CA ILE A 286 12.95 2.58 10.51
C ILE A 286 14.39 2.15 10.25
N TYR A 287 15.03 1.49 11.22
CA TYR A 287 16.40 0.99 11.06
C TYR A 287 16.50 -0.03 9.90
N VAL A 288 15.55 -0.96 9.80
CA VAL A 288 15.48 -1.93 8.69
C VAL A 288 15.39 -1.21 7.36
N VAL A 289 14.53 -0.18 7.24
CA VAL A 289 14.37 0.62 6.01
C VAL A 289 15.67 1.31 5.61
N PHE A 290 16.30 2.03 6.53
CA PHE A 290 17.57 2.73 6.25
C PHE A 290 18.71 1.77 5.90
N ARG A 291 18.71 0.59 6.50
CA ARG A 291 19.75 -0.41 6.23
C ARG A 291 19.57 -1.07 4.87
N GLU A 292 18.35 -1.30 4.44
CA GLU A 292 18.03 -1.83 3.11
C GLU A 292 18.51 -0.89 2.01
N ASP A 293 18.29 0.40 2.13
CA ASP A 293 18.71 1.40 1.14
C ASP A 293 20.24 1.44 0.95
N ARG A 294 21.02 1.27 2.03
CA ARG A 294 22.48 1.22 1.96
C ARG A 294 23.03 -0.06 1.33
N THR A 295 22.27 -1.13 1.32
CA THR A 295 22.69 -2.43 0.75
C THR A 295 22.32 -2.50 -0.74
N ASP A 296 21.32 -1.76 -1.16
CA ASP A 296 20.72 -1.81 -2.51
C ASP A 296 21.52 -1.06 -3.58
N THR A 297 22.60 -0.36 -3.21
CA THR A 297 23.60 0.12 -4.18
C THR A 297 24.29 -1.03 -4.93
N ARG A 298 24.16 -2.27 -4.45
CA ARG A 298 24.66 -3.49 -5.12
C ARG A 298 23.57 -4.37 -5.76
N THR A 299 22.30 -4.20 -5.39
CA THR A 299 21.20 -5.01 -5.95
C THR A 299 19.96 -4.12 -6.14
N GLN A 300 19.55 -3.87 -7.38
CA GLN A 300 18.48 -2.93 -7.78
C GLN A 300 17.05 -3.31 -7.35
N ARG A 301 16.80 -3.73 -6.10
CA ARG A 301 15.47 -4.20 -5.64
C ARG A 301 15.07 -3.73 -4.23
N PRO A 302 14.62 -2.48 -4.04
CA PRO A 302 14.14 -2.01 -2.72
C PRO A 302 12.83 -2.67 -2.29
N VAL A 303 12.79 -3.26 -1.08
CA VAL A 303 11.64 -3.99 -0.49
C VAL A 303 10.39 -3.12 -0.36
N LEU A 304 10.55 -1.86 -0.01
CA LEU A 304 9.43 -0.97 0.33
C LEU A 304 8.83 -0.21 -0.87
N ARG A 305 9.30 -0.44 -2.09
CA ARG A 305 8.63 0.07 -3.30
C ARG A 305 7.27 -0.58 -3.58
N THR A 306 6.96 -1.68 -2.91
CA THR A 306 5.71 -2.42 -3.05
C THR A 306 4.98 -2.48 -1.71
N GLN A 307 4.71 -1.37 -1.07
CA GLN A 307 3.83 -1.37 0.07
C GLN A 307 2.40 -1.63 -0.38
N THR A 308 2.00 -2.87 -0.19
CA THR A 308 0.59 -3.25 -0.19
C THR A 308 0.05 -2.95 1.20
N ARG A 309 -0.38 -1.74 1.41
CA ARG A 309 -1.29 -1.47 2.49
C ARG A 309 -2.70 -1.86 2.06
N TYR A 310 -3.62 -2.07 3.00
CA TYR A 310 -5.06 -2.22 2.87
C TYR A 310 -5.74 -1.30 1.85
N VAL A 311 -4.97 -0.72 1.01
CA VAL A 311 -5.40 0.07 -0.11
C VAL A 311 -5.86 -0.90 -1.15
N MET A 312 -7.08 -0.77 -1.55
CA MET A 312 -7.54 -1.15 -2.86
C MET A 312 -6.39 -0.92 -3.85
N GLY A 313 -5.67 -1.96 -4.11
CA GLY A 313 -4.64 -2.17 -5.11
C GLY A 313 -3.71 -1.03 -5.49
N THR A 314 -2.59 -1.42 -6.03
CA THR A 314 -1.68 -0.51 -6.72
C THR A 314 -2.39 0.14 -7.91
N LEU A 315 -2.63 1.45 -7.81
CA LEU A 315 -3.21 2.24 -8.88
C LEU A 315 -2.32 2.21 -10.14
N PRO A 316 -2.88 2.08 -11.35
CA PRO A 316 -2.12 2.12 -12.60
C PRO A 316 -1.32 3.41 -12.75
N ARG A 317 -0.25 3.37 -13.51
CA ARG A 317 0.62 4.52 -13.75
C ARG A 317 -0.18 5.70 -14.30
N LEU A 318 -0.28 6.78 -13.52
CA LEU A 318 -0.93 8.06 -13.89
C LEU A 318 -0.32 8.73 -15.15
N SER A 319 0.63 8.11 -15.84
CA SER A 319 1.08 8.56 -17.15
C SER A 319 -0.07 8.63 -18.18
N ALA A 320 -1.14 7.86 -17.96
CA ALA A 320 -2.36 7.95 -18.76
C ALA A 320 -3.17 9.24 -18.45
N ILE A 321 -3.28 9.63 -17.18
CA ILE A 321 -4.04 10.84 -16.79
C ILE A 321 -3.35 12.13 -17.30
N ARG A 322 -2.01 12.18 -17.23
CA ARG A 322 -1.27 13.35 -17.72
C ARG A 322 -1.35 13.52 -19.24
N ARG A 323 -1.57 12.44 -20.01
CA ARG A 323 -1.75 12.54 -21.47
C ARG A 323 -3.12 13.06 -21.86
N LEU A 324 -4.15 12.86 -21.05
CA LEU A 324 -5.49 13.39 -21.28
C LEU A 324 -5.52 14.92 -21.08
N TRP A 325 -4.92 15.41 -20.00
CA TRP A 325 -4.82 16.87 -19.73
C TRP A 325 -3.94 17.64 -20.72
N ARG A 326 -3.04 16.97 -21.43
CA ARG A 326 -2.18 17.59 -22.45
C ARG A 326 -2.80 17.60 -23.84
N ARG A 327 -3.88 16.85 -24.09
CA ARG A 327 -4.51 16.81 -25.42
C ARG A 327 -5.49 17.96 -25.69
N ASP A 328 -6.03 18.56 -24.65
CA ASP A 328 -7.01 19.65 -24.81
C ASP A 328 -6.37 21.04 -24.94
N GLY A 329 -5.04 21.13 -24.91
CA GLY A 329 -4.31 22.40 -24.95
C GLY A 329 -3.26 22.57 -26.06
N ALA A 330 -3.09 21.61 -26.98
CA ALA A 330 -2.13 21.74 -28.07
C ALA A 330 -2.84 22.09 -29.38
N PRO A 331 -2.59 23.26 -30.00
CA PRO A 331 -3.08 23.54 -31.32
C PRO A 331 -2.48 22.56 -32.31
N ALA A 332 -3.31 22.08 -33.25
CA ALA A 332 -2.94 21.13 -34.29
C ALA A 332 -1.70 21.62 -35.06
N ALA A 333 -0.60 20.90 -34.97
CA ALA A 333 0.58 21.16 -35.77
C ALA A 333 0.26 20.92 -37.26
N ARG A 334 0.38 21.97 -38.07
CA ARG A 334 0.24 21.89 -39.52
C ARG A 334 1.24 20.87 -40.11
N PRO A 335 0.84 20.08 -41.10
CA PRO A 335 1.74 19.15 -41.78
C PRO A 335 2.88 19.94 -42.47
N ARG A 336 4.12 19.57 -42.16
CA ARG A 336 5.29 20.05 -42.86
C ARG A 336 5.24 19.58 -44.33
N ALA A 337 5.25 20.52 -45.24
CA ALA A 337 5.41 20.28 -46.66
C ALA A 337 6.73 19.51 -46.93
N SER A 338 6.62 18.46 -47.70
CA SER A 338 7.74 17.64 -48.17
C SER A 338 8.70 18.45 -49.03
N ALA A 339 9.96 18.55 -48.60
CA ALA A 339 11.03 19.12 -49.42
C ALA A 339 11.30 18.21 -50.64
N PRO A 340 11.62 18.79 -51.83
CA PRO A 340 11.83 18.03 -53.06
C PRO A 340 13.15 17.22 -52.99
N ARG A 341 13.07 15.95 -53.39
CA ARG A 341 14.20 15.04 -53.57
C ARG A 341 15.15 15.61 -54.64
N LYS A 342 16.41 15.89 -54.30
CA LYS A 342 17.49 16.15 -55.27
C LYS A 342 17.75 14.88 -56.08
N ALA A 343 17.63 15.03 -57.38
CA ALA A 343 18.00 13.99 -58.33
C ALA A 343 19.52 13.75 -58.29
N VAL A 344 19.90 12.49 -58.19
CA VAL A 344 21.29 12.04 -58.33
C VAL A 344 21.52 11.77 -59.81
N ALA A 345 22.49 12.47 -60.41
CA ALA A 345 22.93 12.26 -61.78
C ALA A 345 23.77 10.96 -61.89
N PRO A 346 23.68 10.22 -63.01
CA PRO A 346 24.46 9.02 -63.20
C PRO A 346 25.89 9.38 -63.68
N THR A 347 26.88 8.95 -62.97
CA THR A 347 28.29 8.99 -63.44
C THR A 347 28.51 7.83 -64.42
N GLY A 348 28.84 8.20 -65.63
CA GLY A 348 29.18 7.32 -66.74
C GLY A 348 30.49 6.54 -66.53
N GLN A 349 30.50 5.39 -67.13
CA GLN A 349 31.69 4.57 -67.39
C GLN A 349 32.63 5.24 -68.38
N ALA A 350 33.91 5.13 -68.15
CA ALA A 350 34.92 5.07 -69.19
C ALA A 350 36.21 4.38 -68.66
N HIS A 351 36.58 3.28 -69.34
CA HIS A 351 37.85 2.57 -69.46
C HIS A 351 38.41 1.87 -68.21
#